data_669df8f38841b1755a4003d29255fab4
#
_entry.id   669df8f38841b1755a4003d29255fab4
#
_cell.length_a   1.000
_cell.length_b   1.000
_cell.length_c   1.000
_cell.angle_alpha   90.00
_cell.angle_beta   90.00
_cell.angle_gamma   90.00
#
_symmetry.space_group_name_H-M   'P 1'
#
loop_
_entity.id
_entity.type
_entity.pdbx_description
1 polymer ?
#
loop_
_entity_poly.entity_id
_entity_poly.type
_entity_poly.pdbx_seq_one_letter_code
_entity_poly.pdbx_strand_id
1 'polypeptide(L)'
;MAAPAVPAPRSGDEPELLVAAQHGDAQAAHRLGKLYAQRGDRSAARHWWERAASGGNIDSAYNLGVWHEKHGTLEEAVRWYELAAGTGDAEAAVNLATLLLEQRGDIEAARRWFESAAHAGSRSAARRLALICEDAGELPFAREWHRRAAADGDVASAHDLGFLSYQMGEEEETVRCWEYAARGGHAEAAYHLGLFLQAGRDPEGAEAYYRLAAKSEHPGAASQLGGIALSRRDLRTARAWFERAAVAGRLDDQRMAGFVCVELSDSQGASHWFGRAAASGDAESAFNFGLLLIAELGDLQGGQHWFRQAALAGHHRAAMELGGLLSATGQPHEAEKWLADPPPPTWDRLAEPELSARAELAAAATGRRGGVTLRVRDLTEILGTWDLLTRPLRDHADVVVWLVERSGLHASAVEHLAAVRTTILRPGTSPWPTPSEVEHVLATARELRQRLGAR
;
A
#
# COMPACT_ATOMS: atom_id res chain seq x y z
N MET A 1 -29.40 -21.23 -14.87
CA MET A 1 -29.36 -22.66 -14.42
C MET A 1 -28.06 -23.22 -14.99
N ALA A 2 -27.04 -23.45 -14.17
CA ALA A 2 -25.81 -24.07 -14.63
C ALA A 2 -26.10 -25.51 -15.11
N ALA A 3 -25.57 -25.88 -16.28
CA ALA A 3 -25.63 -27.24 -16.76
C ALA A 3 -24.96 -28.20 -15.76
N PRO A 4 -25.49 -29.40 -15.51
CA PRO A 4 -24.89 -30.33 -14.60
C PRO A 4 -23.46 -30.66 -15.02
N ALA A 5 -22.49 -30.51 -14.10
CA ALA A 5 -21.10 -30.84 -14.35
C ALA A 5 -21.00 -32.29 -14.87
N VAL A 6 -20.44 -32.44 -16.08
CA VAL A 6 -20.20 -33.77 -16.65
C VAL A 6 -19.14 -34.46 -15.80
N PRO A 7 -19.41 -35.65 -15.22
CA PRO A 7 -18.45 -36.34 -14.36
C PRO A 7 -17.16 -36.64 -15.11
N ALA A 8 -16.02 -36.56 -14.40
CA ALA A 8 -14.71 -36.88 -14.97
C ALA A 8 -14.71 -38.32 -15.54
N PRO A 9 -14.14 -38.55 -16.73
CA PRO A 9 -14.12 -39.85 -17.37
C PRO A 9 -13.37 -40.86 -16.52
N ARG A 10 -13.97 -42.02 -16.28
CA ARG A 10 -13.30 -43.15 -15.62
C ARG A 10 -12.39 -43.86 -16.63
N SER A 11 -11.31 -44.45 -16.17
CA SER A 11 -10.38 -45.19 -17.03
C SER A 11 -11.01 -46.33 -17.85
N GLY A 12 -12.20 -46.79 -17.46
CA GLY A 12 -12.96 -47.80 -18.18
C GLY A 12 -13.70 -47.28 -19.44
N ASP A 13 -13.93 -45.98 -19.54
CA ASP A 13 -14.68 -45.35 -20.64
C ASP A 13 -13.83 -45.06 -21.87
N GLU A 14 -12.48 -45.22 -21.77
CA GLU A 14 -11.53 -44.86 -22.81
C GLU A 14 -11.72 -45.51 -24.18
N PRO A 15 -11.99 -46.85 -24.29
CA PRO A 15 -12.20 -47.47 -25.61
C PRO A 15 -13.43 -46.92 -26.36
N GLU A 16 -14.51 -46.64 -25.63
CA GLU A 16 -15.73 -46.04 -26.21
C GLU A 16 -15.51 -44.61 -26.65
N LEU A 17 -14.83 -43.83 -25.83
CA LEU A 17 -14.45 -42.44 -26.15
C LEU A 17 -13.53 -42.39 -27.38
N LEU A 18 -12.57 -43.31 -27.50
CA LEU A 18 -11.68 -43.41 -28.67
C LEU A 18 -12.45 -43.63 -29.96
N VAL A 19 -13.38 -44.60 -29.95
CA VAL A 19 -14.22 -44.88 -31.13
C VAL A 19 -15.07 -43.64 -31.49
N ALA A 20 -15.78 -43.06 -30.53
CA ALA A 20 -16.59 -41.88 -30.78
C ALA A 20 -15.79 -40.71 -31.32
N ALA A 21 -14.64 -40.39 -30.68
CA ALA A 21 -13.77 -39.31 -31.09
C ALA A 21 -13.16 -39.53 -32.49
N GLN A 22 -12.84 -40.79 -32.85
CA GLN A 22 -12.39 -41.14 -34.21
C GLN A 22 -13.47 -40.88 -35.28
N HIS A 23 -14.75 -41.02 -34.92
CA HIS A 23 -15.89 -40.73 -35.78
C HIS A 23 -16.29 -39.24 -35.76
N GLY A 24 -15.53 -38.38 -35.11
CA GLY A 24 -15.72 -36.93 -35.15
C GLY A 24 -16.52 -36.34 -34.00
N ASP A 25 -16.78 -37.12 -32.94
CA ASP A 25 -17.41 -36.60 -31.74
C ASP A 25 -16.44 -35.69 -30.97
N ALA A 26 -16.67 -34.38 -31.08
CA ALA A 26 -15.84 -33.36 -30.44
C ALA A 26 -15.89 -33.46 -28.90
N GLN A 27 -17.01 -33.89 -28.33
CA GLN A 27 -17.15 -34.01 -26.87
C GLN A 27 -16.37 -35.24 -26.38
N ALA A 28 -16.39 -36.35 -27.09
CA ALA A 28 -15.59 -37.53 -26.79
C ALA A 28 -14.08 -37.21 -26.88
N ALA A 29 -13.68 -36.49 -27.93
CA ALA A 29 -12.32 -36.01 -28.09
C ALA A 29 -11.88 -35.08 -26.91
N HIS A 30 -12.73 -34.13 -26.49
CA HIS A 30 -12.48 -33.30 -25.34
C HIS A 30 -12.23 -34.14 -24.05
N ARG A 31 -13.09 -35.12 -23.81
CA ARG A 31 -12.98 -36.01 -22.64
C ARG A 31 -11.69 -36.81 -22.63
N LEU A 32 -11.27 -37.30 -23.80
CA LEU A 32 -9.97 -37.97 -23.97
C LEU A 32 -8.82 -37.04 -23.66
N GLY A 33 -8.85 -35.81 -24.16
CA GLY A 33 -7.84 -34.79 -23.85
C GLY A 33 -7.69 -34.58 -22.35
N LYS A 34 -8.80 -34.45 -21.60
CA LYS A 34 -8.78 -34.36 -20.14
C LYS A 34 -8.22 -35.63 -19.47
N LEU A 35 -8.58 -36.80 -19.96
CA LEU A 35 -8.08 -38.08 -19.42
C LEU A 35 -6.57 -38.20 -19.56
N TYR A 36 -6.03 -37.88 -20.78
CA TYR A 36 -4.60 -37.93 -21.03
C TYR A 36 -3.83 -36.85 -20.27
N ALA A 37 -4.40 -35.65 -20.09
CA ALA A 37 -3.84 -34.61 -19.25
C ALA A 37 -3.72 -35.05 -17.79
N GLN A 38 -4.74 -35.71 -17.22
CA GLN A 38 -4.72 -36.26 -15.86
C GLN A 38 -3.65 -37.34 -15.68
N ARG A 39 -3.37 -38.11 -16.72
CA ARG A 39 -2.31 -39.14 -16.71
C ARG A 39 -0.92 -38.57 -16.94
N GLY A 40 -0.80 -37.28 -17.23
CA GLY A 40 0.48 -36.63 -17.53
C GLY A 40 0.96 -36.79 -18.97
N ASP A 41 0.18 -37.43 -19.85
CA ASP A 41 0.48 -37.51 -21.28
C ASP A 41 0.04 -36.22 -21.98
N ARG A 42 0.92 -35.26 -21.94
CA ARG A 42 0.67 -33.91 -22.48
C ARG A 42 0.54 -33.90 -23.99
N SER A 43 1.22 -34.79 -24.70
CA SER A 43 1.18 -34.85 -26.17
C SER A 43 -0.13 -35.42 -26.67
N ALA A 44 -0.61 -36.50 -26.07
CA ALA A 44 -1.91 -37.06 -26.38
C ALA A 44 -3.04 -36.13 -25.97
N ALA A 45 -2.94 -35.45 -24.82
CA ALA A 45 -3.92 -34.45 -24.37
C ALA A 45 -4.08 -33.33 -25.41
N ARG A 46 -2.97 -32.73 -25.86
CA ARG A 46 -2.97 -31.69 -26.88
C ARG A 46 -3.62 -32.19 -28.18
N HIS A 47 -3.19 -33.35 -28.68
CA HIS A 47 -3.73 -33.93 -29.90
C HIS A 47 -5.28 -34.06 -29.87
N TRP A 48 -5.83 -34.58 -28.75
CA TRP A 48 -7.26 -34.75 -28.62
C TRP A 48 -8.00 -33.42 -28.45
N TRP A 49 -7.42 -32.45 -27.78
CA TRP A 49 -8.01 -31.10 -27.67
C TRP A 49 -7.99 -30.37 -29.02
N GLU A 50 -6.92 -30.50 -29.83
CA GLU A 50 -6.86 -29.92 -31.19
C GLU A 50 -8.01 -30.51 -32.07
N ARG A 51 -8.21 -31.80 -31.97
CA ARG A 51 -9.30 -32.48 -32.70
C ARG A 51 -10.68 -32.03 -32.19
N ALA A 52 -10.87 -31.92 -30.89
CA ALA A 52 -12.12 -31.45 -30.29
C ALA A 52 -12.42 -29.99 -30.66
N ALA A 53 -11.42 -29.11 -30.58
CA ALA A 53 -11.57 -27.70 -30.94
C ALA A 53 -11.86 -27.51 -32.40
N SER A 54 -11.26 -28.30 -33.29
CA SER A 54 -11.56 -28.33 -34.72
C SER A 54 -13.03 -28.78 -34.98
N GLY A 55 -13.59 -29.59 -34.08
CA GLY A 55 -15.00 -29.97 -34.08
C GLY A 55 -15.93 -29.00 -33.35
N GLY A 56 -15.44 -27.80 -32.99
CA GLY A 56 -16.19 -26.73 -32.35
C GLY A 56 -16.32 -26.81 -30.84
N ASN A 57 -15.52 -27.66 -30.19
CA ASN A 57 -15.51 -27.72 -28.71
C ASN A 57 -14.70 -26.55 -28.10
N ILE A 58 -15.42 -25.63 -27.49
CA ILE A 58 -14.85 -24.38 -26.91
C ILE A 58 -13.96 -24.65 -25.74
N ASP A 59 -14.35 -25.54 -24.83
CA ASP A 59 -13.53 -25.90 -23.65
C ASP A 59 -12.17 -26.44 -24.07
N SER A 60 -12.10 -27.14 -25.22
CA SER A 60 -10.83 -27.63 -25.76
C SER A 60 -9.96 -26.52 -26.33
N ALA A 61 -10.57 -25.52 -26.97
CA ALA A 61 -9.86 -24.32 -27.41
C ALA A 61 -9.26 -23.56 -26.21
N TYR A 62 -10.05 -23.39 -25.15
CA TYR A 62 -9.54 -22.83 -23.90
C TYR A 62 -8.35 -23.64 -23.32
N ASN A 63 -8.49 -24.97 -23.21
CA ASN A 63 -7.44 -25.82 -22.69
C ASN A 63 -6.16 -25.79 -23.56
N LEU A 64 -6.30 -25.64 -24.87
CA LEU A 64 -5.15 -25.45 -25.78
C LEU A 64 -4.47 -24.09 -25.54
N GLY A 65 -5.25 -23.03 -25.34
CA GLY A 65 -4.71 -21.74 -24.93
C GLY A 65 -3.84 -21.84 -23.69
N VAL A 66 -4.36 -22.46 -22.62
CA VAL A 66 -3.61 -22.71 -21.38
C VAL A 66 -2.37 -23.59 -21.62
N TRP A 67 -2.52 -24.60 -22.48
CA TRP A 67 -1.39 -25.49 -22.82
C TRP A 67 -0.25 -24.74 -23.50
N HIS A 68 -0.56 -23.93 -24.55
CA HIS A 68 0.40 -23.15 -25.31
C HIS A 68 1.05 -22.03 -24.49
N GLU A 69 0.29 -21.38 -23.61
CA GLU A 69 0.80 -20.41 -22.67
C GLU A 69 1.90 -20.99 -21.76
N LYS A 70 1.64 -22.19 -21.19
CA LYS A 70 2.61 -22.89 -20.32
C LYS A 70 3.85 -23.42 -21.07
N HIS A 71 3.76 -23.61 -22.37
CA HIS A 71 4.88 -24.15 -23.19
C HIS A 71 5.59 -23.07 -24.02
N GLY A 72 5.28 -21.78 -23.77
CA GLY A 72 5.99 -20.66 -24.37
C GLY A 72 5.69 -20.39 -25.85
N THR A 73 4.54 -20.88 -26.35
CA THR A 73 4.08 -20.65 -27.71
C THR A 73 2.98 -19.60 -27.71
N LEU A 74 3.36 -18.34 -27.48
CA LEU A 74 2.49 -17.21 -27.22
C LEU A 74 1.46 -16.97 -28.34
N GLU A 75 1.90 -17.01 -29.61
CA GLU A 75 1.03 -16.78 -30.77
C GLU A 75 -0.08 -17.83 -30.86
N GLU A 76 0.26 -19.09 -30.58
CA GLU A 76 -0.73 -20.17 -30.58
C GLU A 76 -1.70 -20.05 -29.39
N ALA A 77 -1.19 -19.65 -28.21
CA ALA A 77 -2.04 -19.39 -27.04
C ALA A 77 -3.07 -18.28 -27.36
N VAL A 78 -2.64 -17.17 -27.97
CA VAL A 78 -3.52 -16.08 -28.40
C VAL A 78 -4.58 -16.59 -29.34
N ARG A 79 -4.21 -17.33 -30.39
CA ARG A 79 -5.17 -17.86 -31.39
C ARG A 79 -6.24 -18.76 -30.75
N TRP A 80 -5.85 -19.64 -29.85
CA TRP A 80 -6.78 -20.54 -29.19
C TRP A 80 -7.69 -19.81 -28.19
N TYR A 81 -7.14 -18.85 -27.45
CA TYR A 81 -7.96 -18.01 -26.58
C TYR A 81 -8.90 -17.10 -27.39
N GLU A 82 -8.47 -16.54 -28.52
CA GLU A 82 -9.34 -15.75 -29.42
C GLU A 82 -10.53 -16.60 -29.94
N LEU A 83 -10.25 -17.85 -30.30
CA LEU A 83 -11.32 -18.76 -30.73
C LEU A 83 -12.33 -19.00 -29.61
N ALA A 84 -11.89 -19.28 -28.41
CA ALA A 84 -12.78 -19.51 -27.26
C ALA A 84 -13.50 -18.23 -26.83
N ALA A 85 -12.79 -17.13 -26.67
CA ALA A 85 -13.36 -15.83 -26.29
C ALA A 85 -14.37 -15.29 -27.29
N GLY A 86 -14.10 -15.50 -28.58
CA GLY A 86 -15.02 -15.10 -29.67
C GLY A 86 -16.40 -15.78 -29.63
N THR A 87 -16.52 -16.88 -28.91
CA THR A 87 -17.82 -17.56 -28.66
C THR A 87 -18.49 -17.12 -27.36
N GLY A 88 -17.88 -16.18 -26.61
CA GLY A 88 -18.42 -15.65 -25.36
C GLY A 88 -17.88 -16.31 -24.11
N ASP A 89 -16.79 -17.11 -24.20
CA ASP A 89 -16.13 -17.66 -23.03
C ASP A 89 -15.40 -16.53 -22.26
N ALA A 90 -15.94 -16.19 -21.11
CA ALA A 90 -15.42 -15.10 -20.28
C ALA A 90 -14.04 -15.41 -19.68
N GLU A 91 -13.74 -16.68 -19.36
CA GLU A 91 -12.45 -17.08 -18.82
C GLU A 91 -11.36 -17.00 -19.90
N ALA A 92 -11.67 -17.46 -21.12
CA ALA A 92 -10.76 -17.31 -22.25
C ALA A 92 -10.50 -15.84 -22.58
N ALA A 93 -11.53 -14.99 -22.54
CA ALA A 93 -11.37 -13.55 -22.77
C ALA A 93 -10.49 -12.88 -21.71
N VAL A 94 -10.62 -13.28 -20.44
CA VAL A 94 -9.75 -12.80 -19.35
C VAL A 94 -8.30 -13.24 -19.54
N ASN A 95 -8.06 -14.50 -19.88
CA ASN A 95 -6.71 -15.02 -20.10
C ASN A 95 -6.06 -14.37 -21.33
N LEU A 96 -6.82 -14.21 -22.41
CA LEU A 96 -6.36 -13.51 -23.61
C LEU A 96 -5.96 -12.06 -23.29
N ALA A 97 -6.86 -11.34 -22.62
CA ALA A 97 -6.61 -9.95 -22.24
C ALA A 97 -5.37 -9.81 -21.35
N THR A 98 -5.21 -10.72 -20.38
CA THR A 98 -4.04 -10.75 -19.49
C THR A 98 -2.77 -11.01 -20.29
N LEU A 99 -2.80 -11.98 -21.20
CA LEU A 99 -1.64 -12.32 -22.04
C LEU A 99 -1.24 -11.16 -22.97
N LEU A 100 -2.22 -10.49 -23.59
CA LEU A 100 -1.98 -9.31 -24.44
C LEU A 100 -1.38 -8.16 -23.63
N LEU A 101 -1.88 -7.93 -22.42
CA LEU A 101 -1.40 -6.87 -21.55
C LEU A 101 0.03 -7.16 -21.06
N GLU A 102 0.26 -8.33 -20.47
CA GLU A 102 1.52 -8.65 -19.77
C GLU A 102 2.66 -9.00 -20.74
N GLN A 103 2.39 -9.67 -21.85
CA GLN A 103 3.41 -10.16 -22.76
C GLN A 103 3.62 -9.27 -24.00
N ARG A 104 2.60 -8.54 -24.44
CA ARG A 104 2.66 -7.67 -25.62
C ARG A 104 2.56 -6.19 -25.31
N GLY A 105 2.13 -5.82 -24.11
CA GLY A 105 1.84 -4.43 -23.76
C GLY A 105 0.69 -3.81 -24.58
N ASP A 106 -0.14 -4.65 -25.20
CA ASP A 106 -1.27 -4.18 -26.02
C ASP A 106 -2.48 -3.89 -25.12
N ILE A 107 -2.45 -2.69 -24.53
CA ILE A 107 -3.48 -2.22 -23.59
C ILE A 107 -4.83 -2.13 -24.27
N GLU A 108 -4.90 -1.66 -25.52
CA GLU A 108 -6.15 -1.47 -26.24
C GLU A 108 -6.84 -2.79 -26.59
N ALA A 109 -6.09 -3.79 -27.02
CA ALA A 109 -6.66 -5.12 -27.26
C ALA A 109 -7.08 -5.80 -25.95
N ALA A 110 -6.25 -5.68 -24.89
CA ALA A 110 -6.57 -6.21 -23.57
C ALA A 110 -7.86 -5.59 -23.01
N ARG A 111 -8.01 -4.27 -23.10
CA ARG A 111 -9.21 -3.54 -22.69
C ARG A 111 -10.48 -4.09 -23.34
N ARG A 112 -10.47 -4.26 -24.67
CA ARG A 112 -11.63 -4.81 -25.41
C ARG A 112 -12.04 -6.20 -24.92
N TRP A 113 -11.06 -7.07 -24.65
CA TRP A 113 -11.34 -8.42 -24.18
C TRP A 113 -11.79 -8.44 -22.71
N PHE A 114 -11.22 -7.59 -21.86
CA PHE A 114 -11.73 -7.41 -20.50
C PHE A 114 -13.15 -6.85 -20.50
N GLU A 115 -13.48 -5.89 -21.37
CA GLU A 115 -14.85 -5.38 -21.55
C GLU A 115 -15.81 -6.50 -21.91
N SER A 116 -15.46 -7.31 -22.92
CA SER A 116 -16.25 -8.47 -23.33
C SER A 116 -16.50 -9.43 -22.18
N ALA A 117 -15.45 -9.79 -21.45
CA ALA A 117 -15.55 -10.69 -20.29
C ALA A 117 -16.38 -10.09 -19.15
N ALA A 118 -16.21 -8.79 -18.88
CA ALA A 118 -16.97 -8.10 -17.83
C ALA A 118 -18.45 -8.01 -18.17
N HIS A 119 -18.79 -7.80 -19.44
CA HIS A 119 -20.19 -7.85 -19.92
C HIS A 119 -20.78 -9.27 -19.85
N ALA A 120 -19.95 -10.31 -20.00
CA ALA A 120 -20.35 -11.70 -19.77
C ALA A 120 -20.43 -12.08 -18.26
N GLY A 121 -20.20 -11.12 -17.35
CA GLY A 121 -20.34 -11.32 -15.89
C GLY A 121 -19.04 -11.71 -15.18
N SER A 122 -17.88 -11.58 -15.83
CA SER A 122 -16.60 -11.83 -15.17
C SER A 122 -16.23 -10.68 -14.22
N ARG A 123 -16.35 -10.93 -12.92
CA ARG A 123 -15.96 -10.00 -11.86
C ARG A 123 -14.47 -9.62 -11.92
N SER A 124 -13.61 -10.60 -12.22
CA SER A 124 -12.17 -10.36 -12.32
C SER A 124 -11.84 -9.45 -13.52
N ALA A 125 -12.55 -9.59 -14.65
CA ALA A 125 -12.41 -8.72 -15.80
C ALA A 125 -12.85 -7.28 -15.48
N ALA A 126 -13.99 -7.11 -14.81
CA ALA A 126 -14.47 -5.80 -14.40
C ALA A 126 -13.45 -5.07 -13.51
N ARG A 127 -12.85 -5.79 -12.55
CA ARG A 127 -11.79 -5.23 -11.71
C ARG A 127 -10.53 -4.86 -12.52
N ARG A 128 -10.05 -5.74 -13.39
CA ARG A 128 -8.88 -5.46 -14.24
C ARG A 128 -9.12 -4.24 -15.14
N LEU A 129 -10.31 -4.14 -15.70
CA LEU A 129 -10.71 -3.00 -16.53
C LEU A 129 -10.74 -1.70 -15.73
N ALA A 130 -11.26 -1.74 -14.50
CA ALA A 130 -11.24 -0.59 -13.60
C ALA A 130 -9.82 -0.07 -13.35
N LEU A 131 -8.88 -0.98 -13.09
CA LEU A 131 -7.46 -0.62 -12.89
C LEU A 131 -6.83 -0.02 -14.14
N ILE A 132 -7.13 -0.57 -15.34
CA ILE A 132 -6.66 0.00 -16.61
C ILE A 132 -7.21 1.42 -16.81
N CYS A 133 -8.49 1.66 -16.46
CA CYS A 133 -9.09 2.99 -16.54
C CYS A 133 -8.47 3.96 -15.50
N GLU A 134 -8.11 3.48 -14.30
CA GLU A 134 -7.38 4.29 -13.31
C GLU A 134 -6.01 4.72 -13.84
N ASP A 135 -5.23 3.78 -14.38
CA ASP A 135 -3.90 4.06 -14.94
C ASP A 135 -3.98 5.05 -16.13
N ALA A 136 -5.06 5.00 -16.91
CA ALA A 136 -5.32 5.94 -17.98
C ALA A 136 -5.88 7.30 -17.50
N GLY A 137 -6.17 7.46 -16.20
CA GLY A 137 -6.80 8.66 -15.65
C GLY A 137 -8.31 8.80 -15.96
N GLU A 138 -8.93 7.75 -16.47
CA GLU A 138 -10.35 7.70 -16.83
C GLU A 138 -11.23 7.38 -15.61
N LEU A 139 -11.11 8.20 -14.55
CA LEU A 139 -11.70 7.94 -13.23
C LEU A 139 -13.23 7.66 -13.24
N PRO A 140 -14.07 8.33 -14.07
CA PRO A 140 -15.50 8.00 -14.13
C PRO A 140 -15.76 6.57 -14.59
N PHE A 141 -14.99 6.08 -15.57
CA PHE A 141 -15.10 4.70 -16.06
C PHE A 141 -14.54 3.69 -15.05
N ALA A 142 -13.40 3.99 -14.44
CA ALA A 142 -12.83 3.18 -13.38
C ALA A 142 -13.83 2.97 -12.23
N ARG A 143 -14.47 4.05 -11.79
CA ARG A 143 -15.51 4.03 -10.75
C ARG A 143 -16.68 3.10 -11.12
N GLU A 144 -17.16 3.20 -12.35
CA GLU A 144 -18.29 2.36 -12.80
C GLU A 144 -17.92 0.88 -12.80
N TRP A 145 -16.73 0.54 -13.30
CA TRP A 145 -16.24 -0.84 -13.31
C TRP A 145 -15.97 -1.39 -11.93
N HIS A 146 -15.40 -0.59 -11.02
CA HIS A 146 -15.26 -1.00 -9.62
C HIS A 146 -16.61 -1.20 -8.94
N ARG A 147 -17.60 -0.33 -9.21
CA ARG A 147 -18.94 -0.47 -8.67
C ARG A 147 -19.58 -1.77 -9.13
N ARG A 148 -19.43 -2.11 -10.40
CA ARG A 148 -19.95 -3.36 -10.97
C ARG A 148 -19.26 -4.57 -10.32
N ALA A 149 -17.94 -4.59 -10.26
CA ALA A 149 -17.20 -5.68 -9.62
C ALA A 149 -17.55 -5.84 -8.13
N ALA A 150 -17.70 -4.73 -7.40
CA ALA A 150 -18.09 -4.72 -5.99
C ALA A 150 -19.52 -5.26 -5.79
N ALA A 151 -20.46 -4.92 -6.70
CA ALA A 151 -21.82 -5.45 -6.68
C ALA A 151 -21.85 -6.98 -6.88
N ASP A 152 -20.91 -7.52 -7.66
CA ASP A 152 -20.71 -8.96 -7.85
C ASP A 152 -19.87 -9.60 -6.73
N GLY A 153 -19.59 -8.88 -5.64
CA GLY A 153 -18.93 -9.39 -4.43
C GLY A 153 -17.41 -9.27 -4.42
N ASP A 154 -16.80 -8.44 -5.29
CA ASP A 154 -15.35 -8.18 -5.23
C ASP A 154 -15.03 -7.16 -4.13
N VAL A 155 -14.53 -7.64 -2.99
CA VAL A 155 -14.20 -6.80 -1.83
C VAL A 155 -13.03 -5.85 -2.10
N ALA A 156 -12.12 -6.23 -2.98
CA ALA A 156 -11.01 -5.36 -3.34
C ALA A 156 -11.48 -4.20 -4.23
N SER A 157 -12.40 -4.45 -5.17
CA SER A 157 -13.03 -3.38 -5.95
C SER A 157 -13.87 -2.45 -5.08
N ALA A 158 -14.54 -2.97 -4.05
CA ALA A 158 -15.24 -2.10 -3.10
C ALA A 158 -14.27 -1.20 -2.33
N HIS A 159 -13.11 -1.71 -1.92
CA HIS A 159 -12.06 -0.90 -1.31
C HIS A 159 -11.56 0.19 -2.27
N ASP A 160 -11.28 -0.17 -3.53
CA ASP A 160 -10.77 0.76 -4.54
C ASP A 160 -11.82 1.83 -4.89
N LEU A 161 -13.11 1.44 -5.02
CA LEU A 161 -14.23 2.37 -5.16
C LEU A 161 -14.31 3.36 -3.99
N GLY A 162 -14.07 2.89 -2.75
CA GLY A 162 -14.01 3.73 -1.57
C GLY A 162 -12.94 4.83 -1.68
N PHE A 163 -11.76 4.52 -2.24
CA PHE A 163 -10.74 5.54 -2.50
C PHE A 163 -11.16 6.55 -3.57
N LEU A 164 -11.75 6.10 -4.66
CA LEU A 164 -12.26 7.01 -5.69
C LEU A 164 -13.32 7.95 -5.13
N SER A 165 -14.24 7.42 -4.31
CA SER A 165 -15.27 8.22 -3.65
C SER A 165 -14.67 9.20 -2.64
N TYR A 166 -13.66 8.78 -1.87
CA TYR A 166 -12.92 9.65 -0.96
C TYR A 166 -12.25 10.82 -1.70
N GLN A 167 -11.61 10.56 -2.85
CA GLN A 167 -10.99 11.60 -3.68
C GLN A 167 -12.00 12.60 -4.22
N MET A 168 -13.24 12.16 -4.45
CA MET A 168 -14.34 13.00 -4.94
C MET A 168 -15.09 13.73 -3.83
N GLY A 169 -14.73 13.48 -2.56
CA GLY A 169 -15.41 14.06 -1.40
C GLY A 169 -16.78 13.45 -1.08
N GLU A 170 -17.05 12.25 -1.62
CA GLU A 170 -18.32 11.54 -1.42
C GLU A 170 -18.24 10.68 -0.14
N GLU A 171 -18.29 11.31 1.02
CA GLU A 171 -18.06 10.67 2.31
C GLU A 171 -18.98 9.47 2.58
N GLU A 172 -20.27 9.59 2.26
CA GLU A 172 -21.23 8.50 2.47
C GLU A 172 -20.91 7.25 1.63
N GLU A 173 -20.52 7.44 0.37
CA GLU A 173 -20.15 6.33 -0.50
C GLU A 173 -18.81 5.72 -0.05
N THR A 174 -17.87 6.55 0.35
CA THR A 174 -16.57 6.12 0.92
C THR A 174 -16.78 5.18 2.10
N VAL A 175 -17.57 5.60 3.08
CA VAL A 175 -17.86 4.80 4.27
C VAL A 175 -18.56 3.50 3.88
N ARG A 176 -19.61 3.54 3.05
CA ARG A 176 -20.33 2.33 2.61
C ARG A 176 -19.42 1.31 1.92
N CYS A 177 -18.55 1.80 1.02
CA CYS A 177 -17.64 0.95 0.25
C CYS A 177 -16.59 0.30 1.14
N TRP A 178 -15.96 1.07 2.03
CA TRP A 178 -14.97 0.52 2.95
C TRP A 178 -15.58 -0.36 4.02
N GLU A 179 -16.80 -0.06 4.51
CA GLU A 179 -17.52 -0.96 5.40
C GLU A 179 -17.82 -2.32 4.76
N TYR A 180 -18.29 -2.30 3.52
CA TYR A 180 -18.56 -3.52 2.78
C TYR A 180 -17.28 -4.35 2.61
N ALA A 181 -16.19 -3.73 2.18
CA ALA A 181 -14.91 -4.39 2.02
C ALA A 181 -14.35 -4.92 3.36
N ALA A 182 -14.44 -4.12 4.44
CA ALA A 182 -14.00 -4.51 5.77
C ALA A 182 -14.78 -5.72 6.32
N ARG A 183 -16.10 -5.73 6.14
CA ARG A 183 -16.95 -6.89 6.50
C ARG A 183 -16.64 -8.12 5.66
N GLY A 184 -16.21 -7.92 4.42
CA GLY A 184 -15.70 -8.97 3.53
C GLY A 184 -14.31 -9.49 3.88
N GLY A 185 -13.69 -8.98 4.96
CA GLY A 185 -12.38 -9.42 5.44
C GLY A 185 -11.19 -8.65 4.84
N HIS A 186 -11.43 -7.55 4.13
CA HIS A 186 -10.37 -6.73 3.57
C HIS A 186 -9.75 -5.86 4.69
N ALA A 187 -8.60 -6.28 5.21
CA ALA A 187 -7.95 -5.63 6.35
C ALA A 187 -7.56 -4.17 6.09
N GLU A 188 -7.07 -3.90 4.88
CA GLU A 188 -6.70 -2.55 4.44
C GLU A 188 -7.91 -1.62 4.44
N ALA A 189 -9.08 -2.10 3.96
CA ALA A 189 -10.31 -1.31 3.98
C ALA A 189 -10.76 -0.96 5.40
N ALA A 190 -10.66 -1.92 6.33
CA ALA A 190 -10.95 -1.67 7.73
C ALA A 190 -10.00 -0.64 8.34
N TYR A 191 -8.71 -0.73 8.00
CA TYR A 191 -7.71 0.24 8.45
C TYR A 191 -7.98 1.65 7.89
N HIS A 192 -8.24 1.79 6.58
CA HIS A 192 -8.53 3.09 5.96
C HIS A 192 -9.84 3.70 6.48
N LEU A 193 -10.86 2.88 6.72
CA LEU A 193 -12.08 3.37 7.37
C LEU A 193 -11.82 3.86 8.79
N GLY A 194 -10.96 3.16 9.54
CA GLY A 194 -10.51 3.62 10.85
C GLY A 194 -9.81 4.98 10.79
N LEU A 195 -8.89 5.16 9.82
CA LEU A 195 -8.23 6.46 9.59
C LEU A 195 -9.21 7.56 9.21
N PHE A 196 -10.18 7.25 8.36
CA PHE A 196 -11.21 8.20 7.92
C PHE A 196 -12.09 8.67 9.09
N LEU A 197 -12.55 7.73 9.92
CA LEU A 197 -13.35 8.04 11.09
C LEU A 197 -12.56 8.83 12.15
N GLN A 198 -11.30 8.49 12.36
CA GLN A 198 -10.41 9.24 13.25
C GLN A 198 -10.22 10.68 12.77
N ALA A 199 -10.01 10.90 11.48
CA ALA A 199 -9.92 12.24 10.90
C ALA A 199 -11.24 13.01 10.96
N GLY A 200 -12.38 12.30 10.91
CA GLY A 200 -13.72 12.83 11.08
C GLY A 200 -14.15 13.06 12.54
N ARG A 201 -13.26 12.79 13.52
CA ARG A 201 -13.49 12.90 14.97
C ARG A 201 -14.49 11.91 15.55
N ASP A 202 -14.53 10.71 14.97
CA ASP A 202 -15.20 9.54 15.56
C ASP A 202 -14.14 8.51 16.05
N PRO A 203 -13.54 8.70 17.24
CA PRO A 203 -12.51 7.83 17.76
C PRO A 203 -13.03 6.45 18.15
N GLU A 204 -14.31 6.32 18.53
CA GLU A 204 -14.89 5.03 18.91
C GLU A 204 -15.12 4.15 17.68
N GLY A 205 -15.66 4.71 16.62
CA GLY A 205 -15.80 4.04 15.33
C GLY A 205 -14.44 3.64 14.77
N ALA A 206 -13.45 4.54 14.80
CA ALA A 206 -12.09 4.29 14.34
C ALA A 206 -11.46 3.08 15.08
N GLU A 207 -11.56 3.06 16.40
CA GLU A 207 -11.00 1.97 17.22
C GLU A 207 -11.63 0.61 16.88
N ALA A 208 -12.94 0.57 16.62
CA ALA A 208 -13.63 -0.66 16.23
C ALA A 208 -13.07 -1.24 14.91
N TYR A 209 -12.86 -0.38 13.92
CA TYR A 209 -12.30 -0.80 12.63
C TYR A 209 -10.81 -1.12 12.70
N TYR A 210 -10.02 -0.42 13.50
CA TYR A 210 -8.63 -0.81 13.76
C TYR A 210 -8.55 -2.20 14.41
N ARG A 211 -9.44 -2.51 15.36
CA ARG A 211 -9.50 -3.87 15.92
C ARG A 211 -9.86 -4.92 14.87
N LEU A 212 -10.75 -4.58 13.94
CA LEU A 212 -11.10 -5.48 12.84
C LEU A 212 -9.90 -5.74 11.93
N ALA A 213 -9.18 -4.70 11.52
CA ALA A 213 -7.96 -4.82 10.71
C ALA A 213 -6.85 -5.60 11.45
N ALA A 214 -6.68 -5.34 12.75
CA ALA A 214 -5.68 -6.01 13.56
C ALA A 214 -5.94 -7.51 13.76
N LYS A 215 -7.17 -8.01 13.60
CA LYS A 215 -7.48 -9.45 13.56
C LYS A 215 -6.80 -10.16 12.37
N SER A 216 -6.63 -9.44 11.27
CA SER A 216 -5.91 -9.90 10.08
C SER A 216 -4.44 -9.47 10.09
N GLU A 217 -3.88 -9.21 11.26
CA GLU A 217 -2.48 -8.85 11.50
C GLU A 217 -2.01 -7.58 10.77
N HIS A 218 -2.92 -6.65 10.49
CA HIS A 218 -2.56 -5.38 9.85
C HIS A 218 -1.69 -4.52 10.79
N PRO A 219 -0.41 -4.26 10.45
CA PRO A 219 0.53 -3.62 11.38
C PRO A 219 0.16 -2.17 11.69
N GLY A 220 -0.30 -1.40 10.71
CA GLY A 220 -0.75 -0.03 10.92
C GLY A 220 -1.92 0.08 11.89
N ALA A 221 -2.85 -0.89 11.84
CA ALA A 221 -3.97 -0.92 12.79
C ALA A 221 -3.50 -1.24 14.22
N ALA A 222 -2.54 -2.14 14.37
CA ALA A 222 -1.93 -2.40 15.67
C ALA A 222 -1.20 -1.16 16.22
N SER A 223 -0.51 -0.43 15.37
CA SER A 223 0.13 0.85 15.71
C SER A 223 -0.89 1.88 16.24
N GLN A 224 -2.00 2.07 15.51
CA GLN A 224 -3.07 3.00 15.93
C GLN A 224 -3.70 2.57 17.27
N LEU A 225 -3.97 1.29 17.47
CA LEU A 225 -4.47 0.77 18.75
C LEU A 225 -3.49 0.97 19.89
N GLY A 226 -2.18 0.83 19.62
CA GLY A 226 -1.12 1.17 20.56
C GLY A 226 -1.16 2.65 20.97
N GLY A 227 -1.32 3.56 20.02
CA GLY A 227 -1.47 4.99 20.25
C GLY A 227 -2.71 5.33 21.07
N ILE A 228 -3.85 4.71 20.74
CA ILE A 228 -5.11 4.88 21.52
C ILE A 228 -4.94 4.40 22.96
N ALA A 229 -4.35 3.24 23.18
CA ALA A 229 -4.09 2.72 24.52
C ALA A 229 -3.13 3.62 25.31
N LEU A 230 -2.09 4.14 24.65
CA LEU A 230 -1.14 5.08 25.25
C LEU A 230 -1.82 6.39 25.68
N SER A 231 -2.71 6.95 24.85
CA SER A 231 -3.46 8.18 25.18
C SER A 231 -4.34 7.99 26.43
N ARG A 232 -4.82 6.77 26.65
CA ARG A 232 -5.60 6.37 27.83
C ARG A 232 -4.75 5.99 29.04
N ARG A 233 -3.42 6.08 28.92
CA ARG A 233 -2.45 5.61 29.92
C ARG A 233 -2.53 4.10 30.24
N ASP A 234 -3.09 3.31 29.36
CA ASP A 234 -3.06 1.85 29.45
C ASP A 234 -1.77 1.32 28.83
N LEU A 235 -0.68 1.45 29.58
CA LEU A 235 0.67 1.09 29.11
C LEU A 235 0.81 -0.39 28.77
N ARG A 236 0.08 -1.28 29.47
CA ARG A 236 0.17 -2.72 29.20
C ARG A 236 -0.47 -3.08 27.85
N THR A 237 -1.64 -2.53 27.58
CA THR A 237 -2.32 -2.70 26.28
C THR A 237 -1.54 -1.99 25.16
N ALA A 238 -0.99 -0.80 25.41
CA ALA A 238 -0.16 -0.09 24.45
C ALA A 238 1.08 -0.91 24.06
N ARG A 239 1.77 -1.48 25.04
CA ARG A 239 2.90 -2.40 24.82
C ARG A 239 2.52 -3.53 23.89
N ALA A 240 1.47 -4.27 24.22
CA ALA A 240 1.06 -5.45 23.46
C ALA A 240 0.76 -5.11 21.98
N TRP A 241 0.17 -3.94 21.73
CA TRP A 241 -0.13 -3.50 20.38
C TRP A 241 1.12 -3.01 19.63
N PHE A 242 1.98 -2.20 20.26
CA PHE A 242 3.21 -1.73 19.61
C PHE A 242 4.19 -2.87 19.34
N GLU A 243 4.35 -3.83 20.25
CA GLU A 243 5.16 -5.02 20.02
C GLU A 243 4.65 -5.82 18.82
N ARG A 244 3.32 -5.97 18.68
CA ARG A 244 2.71 -6.63 17.54
C ARG A 244 2.96 -5.88 16.22
N ALA A 245 2.86 -4.56 16.23
CA ALA A 245 3.18 -3.71 15.07
C ALA A 245 4.69 -3.73 14.75
N ALA A 246 5.54 -3.70 15.77
CA ALA A 246 7.00 -3.66 15.64
C ALA A 246 7.60 -4.93 15.00
N VAL A 247 6.91 -6.08 15.11
CA VAL A 247 7.31 -7.33 14.44
C VAL A 247 7.36 -7.16 12.93
N ALA A 248 6.49 -6.31 12.34
CA ALA A 248 6.49 -5.99 10.91
C ALA A 248 7.70 -5.14 10.47
N GLY A 249 8.58 -4.71 11.39
CA GLY A 249 9.82 -4.02 11.08
C GLY A 249 9.71 -2.49 10.95
N ARG A 250 8.56 -1.89 11.22
CA ARG A 250 8.37 -0.43 11.20
C ARG A 250 9.17 0.21 12.34
N LEU A 251 10.06 1.14 12.02
CA LEU A 251 10.95 1.78 12.99
C LEU A 251 10.19 2.54 14.08
N ASP A 252 9.14 3.26 13.69
CA ASP A 252 8.32 4.02 14.65
C ASP A 252 7.66 3.11 15.69
N ASP A 253 7.14 1.95 15.28
CA ASP A 253 6.50 1.01 16.19
C ASP A 253 7.51 0.34 17.12
N GLN A 254 8.73 0.04 16.63
CA GLN A 254 9.83 -0.46 17.46
C GLN A 254 10.24 0.58 18.49
N ARG A 255 10.38 1.85 18.08
CA ARG A 255 10.66 2.97 18.97
C ARG A 255 9.58 3.13 20.04
N MET A 256 8.30 3.12 19.64
CA MET A 256 7.17 3.24 20.57
C MET A 256 7.09 2.06 21.54
N ALA A 257 7.36 0.83 21.09
CA ALA A 257 7.47 -0.32 21.97
C ALA A 257 8.58 -0.13 23.00
N GLY A 258 9.74 0.38 22.59
CA GLY A 258 10.85 0.74 23.49
C GLY A 258 10.44 1.77 24.53
N PHE A 259 9.78 2.85 24.13
CA PHE A 259 9.30 3.89 25.07
C PHE A 259 8.29 3.34 26.08
N VAL A 260 7.34 2.54 25.64
CA VAL A 260 6.35 1.96 26.55
C VAL A 260 7.01 0.98 27.52
N CYS A 261 8.05 0.24 27.10
CA CYS A 261 8.83 -0.60 27.99
C CYS A 261 9.56 0.23 29.07
N VAL A 262 10.12 1.40 28.71
CA VAL A 262 10.73 2.32 29.70
C VAL A 262 9.69 2.80 30.72
N GLU A 263 8.51 3.23 30.28
CA GLU A 263 7.42 3.66 31.15
C GLU A 263 6.93 2.55 32.10
N LEU A 264 7.06 1.29 31.67
CA LEU A 264 6.77 0.10 32.50
C LEU A 264 7.94 -0.37 33.36
N SER A 265 9.08 0.34 33.33
CA SER A 265 10.33 -0.04 33.99
C SER A 265 10.87 -1.41 33.54
N ASP A 266 10.57 -1.79 32.27
CA ASP A 266 11.12 -2.98 31.63
C ASP A 266 12.34 -2.63 30.78
N SER A 267 13.49 -2.50 31.44
CA SER A 267 14.77 -2.16 30.79
C SER A 267 15.20 -3.20 29.74
N GLN A 268 14.83 -4.48 29.94
CA GLN A 268 15.17 -5.53 28.99
C GLN A 268 14.34 -5.44 27.71
N GLY A 269 13.03 -5.20 27.81
CA GLY A 269 12.16 -4.96 26.68
C GLY A 269 12.55 -3.68 25.94
N ALA A 270 12.87 -2.60 26.67
CA ALA A 270 13.35 -1.35 26.09
C ALA A 270 14.67 -1.54 25.31
N SER A 271 15.65 -2.26 25.88
CA SER A 271 16.91 -2.60 25.21
C SER A 271 16.67 -3.37 23.92
N HIS A 272 15.75 -4.34 23.93
CA HIS A 272 15.43 -5.14 22.75
C HIS A 272 14.90 -4.27 21.62
N TRP A 273 13.90 -3.45 21.89
CA TRP A 273 13.21 -2.68 20.85
C TRP A 273 14.04 -1.48 20.37
N PHE A 274 14.62 -0.70 21.27
CA PHE A 274 15.51 0.40 20.87
C PHE A 274 16.74 -0.11 20.13
N GLY A 275 17.34 -1.24 20.58
CA GLY A 275 18.48 -1.84 19.91
C GLY A 275 18.16 -2.28 18.47
N ARG A 276 16.97 -2.87 18.24
CA ARG A 276 16.51 -3.23 16.89
C ARG A 276 16.30 -2.01 16.00
N ALA A 277 15.60 -1.00 16.49
CA ALA A 277 15.36 0.23 15.73
C ALA A 277 16.67 0.99 15.45
N ALA A 278 17.56 1.08 16.43
CA ALA A 278 18.88 1.69 16.31
C ALA A 278 19.75 0.98 15.26
N ALA A 279 19.76 -0.36 15.27
CA ALA A 279 20.49 -1.16 14.26
C ALA A 279 19.95 -0.98 12.85
N SER A 280 18.68 -0.56 12.72
CA SER A 280 18.04 -0.23 11.45
C SER A 280 18.19 1.26 11.06
N GLY A 281 18.96 2.05 11.85
CA GLY A 281 19.31 3.43 11.54
C GLY A 281 18.39 4.49 12.14
N ASP A 282 17.49 4.14 13.09
CA ASP A 282 16.68 5.13 13.81
C ASP A 282 17.51 5.90 14.84
N ALA A 283 17.78 7.18 14.56
CA ALA A 283 18.64 8.01 15.39
C ALA A 283 18.10 8.25 16.80
N GLU A 284 16.79 8.40 16.95
CA GLU A 284 16.11 8.58 18.24
C GLU A 284 16.24 7.31 19.10
N SER A 285 16.02 6.14 18.50
CA SER A 285 16.20 4.86 19.19
C SER A 285 17.66 4.59 19.54
N ALA A 286 18.61 4.97 18.67
CA ALA A 286 20.04 4.87 18.97
C ALA A 286 20.43 5.74 20.19
N PHE A 287 19.89 6.95 20.26
CA PHE A 287 20.06 7.83 21.41
C PHE A 287 19.49 7.21 22.69
N ASN A 288 18.22 6.77 22.66
CA ASN A 288 17.56 6.18 23.82
C ASN A 288 18.21 4.86 24.26
N PHE A 289 18.68 4.06 23.30
CA PHE A 289 19.43 2.84 23.62
C PHE A 289 20.77 3.16 24.30
N GLY A 290 21.48 4.19 23.82
CA GLY A 290 22.71 4.68 24.47
C GLY A 290 22.47 5.12 25.92
N LEU A 291 21.39 5.88 26.18
CA LEU A 291 21.00 6.28 27.52
C LEU A 291 20.74 5.07 28.42
N LEU A 292 20.00 4.08 27.91
CA LEU A 292 19.66 2.87 28.68
C LEU A 292 20.90 2.04 29.01
N LEU A 293 21.83 1.88 28.07
CA LEU A 293 23.10 1.18 28.31
C LEU A 293 23.92 1.83 29.43
N ILE A 294 23.98 3.16 29.47
CA ILE A 294 24.71 3.90 30.51
C ILE A 294 23.98 3.81 31.86
N ALA A 295 22.67 4.10 31.86
CA ALA A 295 21.92 4.26 33.11
C ALA A 295 21.68 2.93 33.83
N GLU A 296 21.32 1.87 33.08
CA GLU A 296 20.90 0.59 33.65
C GLU A 296 22.04 -0.44 33.71
N LEU A 297 22.92 -0.43 32.68
CA LEU A 297 23.98 -1.45 32.56
C LEU A 297 25.36 -0.92 32.90
N GLY A 298 25.52 0.39 33.07
CA GLY A 298 26.84 1.01 33.32
C GLY A 298 27.80 0.87 32.10
N ASP A 299 27.28 0.51 30.94
CA ASP A 299 28.07 0.32 29.71
C ASP A 299 28.32 1.67 29.03
N LEU A 300 29.35 2.36 29.51
CA LEU A 300 29.77 3.65 28.95
C LEU A 300 30.28 3.53 27.52
N GLN A 301 30.92 2.41 27.15
CA GLN A 301 31.43 2.23 25.77
C GLN A 301 30.30 1.97 24.78
N GLY A 302 29.36 1.11 25.13
CA GLY A 302 28.15 0.90 24.34
C GLY A 302 27.34 2.18 24.19
N GLY A 303 27.14 2.93 25.28
CA GLY A 303 26.44 4.20 25.23
C GLY A 303 27.13 5.23 24.33
N GLN A 304 28.49 5.35 24.45
CA GLN A 304 29.26 6.21 23.57
C GLN A 304 29.14 5.82 22.09
N HIS A 305 29.17 4.53 21.81
CA HIS A 305 28.98 4.02 20.44
C HIS A 305 27.64 4.45 19.85
N TRP A 306 26.55 4.24 20.57
CA TRP A 306 25.23 4.55 20.07
C TRP A 306 24.93 6.05 20.02
N PHE A 307 25.44 6.85 20.95
CA PHE A 307 25.39 8.31 20.84
C PHE A 307 26.12 8.81 19.60
N ARG A 308 27.27 8.20 19.26
CA ARG A 308 28.01 8.56 18.04
C ARG A 308 27.19 8.21 16.78
N GLN A 309 26.56 7.05 16.74
CA GLN A 309 25.70 6.67 15.62
C GLN A 309 24.51 7.63 15.48
N ALA A 310 23.83 7.94 16.57
CA ALA A 310 22.72 8.89 16.58
C ALA A 310 23.16 10.30 16.15
N ALA A 311 24.30 10.78 16.66
CA ALA A 311 24.85 12.09 16.32
C ALA A 311 25.23 12.19 14.83
N LEU A 312 25.85 11.16 14.27
CA LEU A 312 26.15 11.08 12.83
C LEU A 312 24.91 11.06 11.96
N ALA A 313 23.81 10.50 12.48
CA ALA A 313 22.49 10.55 11.84
C ALA A 313 21.73 11.88 12.07
N GLY A 314 22.38 12.88 12.68
CA GLY A 314 21.83 14.22 12.86
C GLY A 314 21.08 14.42 14.19
N HIS A 315 21.15 13.50 15.14
CA HIS A 315 20.51 13.66 16.43
C HIS A 315 21.29 14.62 17.34
N HIS A 316 20.84 15.88 17.42
CA HIS A 316 21.56 16.96 18.11
C HIS A 316 21.86 16.66 19.59
N ARG A 317 20.87 16.14 20.32
CA ARG A 317 21.03 15.82 21.75
C ARG A 317 22.07 14.71 21.96
N ALA A 318 22.12 13.72 21.05
CA ALA A 318 23.14 12.68 21.11
C ALA A 318 24.56 13.24 20.93
N ALA A 319 24.73 14.23 20.03
CA ALA A 319 26.02 14.89 19.88
C ALA A 319 26.49 15.61 21.17
N MET A 320 25.55 16.26 21.84
CA MET A 320 25.85 16.94 23.12
C MET A 320 26.16 15.94 24.24
N GLU A 321 25.38 14.89 24.41
CA GLU A 321 25.62 13.85 25.41
C GLU A 321 26.93 13.09 25.12
N LEU A 322 27.24 12.84 23.85
CA LEU A 322 28.54 12.27 23.44
C LEU A 322 29.70 13.17 23.80
N GLY A 323 29.59 14.47 23.53
CA GLY A 323 30.62 15.45 23.89
C GLY A 323 30.85 15.52 25.41
N GLY A 324 29.77 15.54 26.19
CA GLY A 324 29.84 15.48 27.66
C GLY A 324 30.49 14.19 28.15
N LEU A 325 30.11 13.03 27.62
CA LEU A 325 30.67 11.74 27.99
C LEU A 325 32.17 11.63 27.64
N LEU A 326 32.57 12.11 26.44
CA LEU A 326 33.95 12.14 26.00
C LEU A 326 34.82 13.04 26.92
N SER A 327 34.30 14.20 27.31
CA SER A 327 34.98 15.10 28.25
C SER A 327 35.18 14.42 29.61
N ALA A 328 34.16 13.76 30.13
CA ALA A 328 34.20 13.06 31.42
C ALA A 328 35.16 11.84 31.41
N THR A 329 35.32 11.20 30.24
CA THR A 329 36.21 10.03 30.06
C THR A 329 37.64 10.39 29.63
N GLY A 330 38.02 11.68 29.67
CA GLY A 330 39.37 12.13 29.40
C GLY A 330 39.75 12.26 27.93
N GLN A 331 38.75 12.47 27.05
CA GLN A 331 38.93 12.65 25.62
C GLN A 331 38.47 14.06 25.15
N PRO A 332 39.05 15.16 25.70
CA PRO A 332 38.54 16.51 25.49
C PRO A 332 38.66 16.99 24.03
N HIS A 333 39.68 16.58 23.30
CA HIS A 333 39.85 16.98 21.89
C HIS A 333 38.78 16.38 20.95
N GLU A 334 38.29 15.17 21.26
CA GLU A 334 37.19 14.58 20.51
C GLU A 334 35.86 15.19 20.92
N ALA A 335 35.68 15.46 22.22
CA ALA A 335 34.52 16.14 22.76
C ALA A 335 34.27 17.50 22.10
N GLU A 336 35.33 18.29 21.91
CA GLU A 336 35.24 19.63 21.33
C GLU A 336 34.63 19.59 19.90
N LYS A 337 34.93 18.56 19.11
CA LYS A 337 34.34 18.39 17.75
C LYS A 337 32.82 18.25 17.77
N TRP A 338 32.27 17.58 18.78
CA TRP A 338 30.84 17.36 18.92
C TRP A 338 30.11 18.53 19.58
N LEU A 339 30.81 19.30 20.43
CA LEU A 339 30.24 20.44 21.16
C LEU A 339 30.32 21.76 20.36
N ALA A 340 31.35 21.91 19.49
CA ALA A 340 31.57 23.15 18.74
C ALA A 340 30.58 23.35 17.57
N ASP A 341 30.19 22.27 16.89
CA ASP A 341 29.28 22.32 15.76
C ASP A 341 28.34 21.08 15.79
N PRO A 342 27.43 21.05 16.76
CA PRO A 342 26.47 19.95 16.79
C PRO A 342 25.57 20.01 15.56
N PRO A 343 25.22 18.85 14.94
CA PRO A 343 24.33 18.83 13.79
C PRO A 343 23.01 19.55 14.12
N PRO A 344 22.38 20.23 13.13
CA PRO A 344 21.13 20.94 13.38
C PRO A 344 20.05 19.96 13.86
N PRO A 345 19.17 20.40 14.79
CA PRO A 345 18.15 19.54 15.35
C PRO A 345 17.25 18.98 14.25
N THR A 346 17.16 17.66 14.15
CA THR A 346 16.17 17.00 13.31
C THR A 346 14.81 17.10 13.99
N TRP A 347 13.86 17.77 13.31
CA TRP A 347 12.52 17.98 13.84
C TRP A 347 11.65 16.74 13.59
N ASP A 348 11.92 15.65 14.34
CA ASP A 348 10.99 14.53 14.40
C ASP A 348 9.81 14.91 15.28
N ARG A 349 8.77 15.42 14.66
CA ARG A 349 7.46 15.57 15.30
C ARG A 349 6.61 14.38 14.95
N LEU A 350 6.10 13.73 15.96
CA LEU A 350 4.87 12.96 15.86
C LEU A 350 3.80 13.93 15.32
N ALA A 351 3.41 13.75 14.07
CA ALA A 351 2.24 14.46 13.53
C ALA A 351 1.05 14.15 14.45
N GLU A 352 0.19 15.14 14.67
CA GLU A 352 -1.05 14.88 15.40
C GLU A 352 -1.75 13.67 14.77
N PRO A 353 -2.35 12.75 15.53
CA PRO A 353 -2.92 11.50 15.00
C PRO A 353 -3.89 11.72 13.83
N GLU A 354 -4.65 12.83 13.87
CA GLU A 354 -5.58 13.23 12.81
C GLU A 354 -4.86 13.58 11.50
N LEU A 355 -3.75 14.32 11.57
CA LEU A 355 -2.94 14.68 10.40
C LEU A 355 -2.26 13.46 9.80
N SER A 356 -1.76 12.56 10.65
CA SER A 356 -1.16 11.29 10.22
C SER A 356 -2.19 10.43 9.47
N ALA A 357 -3.39 10.26 10.03
CA ALA A 357 -4.47 9.50 9.40
C ALA A 357 -4.85 10.07 8.02
N ARG A 358 -4.98 11.40 7.90
CA ARG A 358 -5.28 12.06 6.62
C ARG A 358 -4.14 11.93 5.62
N ALA A 359 -2.90 12.04 6.08
CA ALA A 359 -1.71 11.87 5.23
C ALA A 359 -1.61 10.43 4.70
N GLU A 360 -1.87 9.42 5.53
CA GLU A 360 -1.87 8.02 5.12
C GLU A 360 -2.98 7.71 4.10
N LEU A 361 -4.20 8.22 4.32
CA LEU A 361 -5.30 8.11 3.35
C LEU A 361 -4.95 8.77 2.01
N ALA A 362 -4.40 9.99 2.07
CA ALA A 362 -3.98 10.72 0.88
C ALA A 362 -2.88 9.98 0.12
N ALA A 363 -1.88 9.42 0.83
CA ALA A 363 -0.82 8.62 0.23
C ALA A 363 -1.37 7.36 -0.45
N ALA A 364 -2.26 6.63 0.22
CA ALA A 364 -2.90 5.44 -0.33
C ALA A 364 -3.73 5.76 -1.58
N ALA A 365 -4.44 6.89 -1.57
CA ALA A 365 -5.24 7.34 -2.70
C ALA A 365 -4.40 7.78 -3.91
N THR A 366 -3.27 8.47 -3.67
CA THR A 366 -2.39 8.97 -4.75
C THR A 366 -1.42 7.93 -5.28
N GLY A 367 -0.98 6.97 -4.46
CA GLY A 367 -0.08 5.88 -4.86
C GLY A 367 -0.64 4.96 -5.94
N ARG A 368 -1.95 5.03 -6.21
CA ARG A 368 -2.64 4.26 -7.26
C ARG A 368 -2.73 4.98 -8.61
N ARG A 369 -2.29 6.23 -8.68
CA ARG A 369 -2.28 7.02 -9.92
C ARG A 369 -0.93 6.91 -10.62
N GLY A 370 -0.85 6.10 -11.66
CA GLY A 370 0.21 6.19 -12.67
C GLY A 370 1.60 5.71 -12.25
N GLY A 371 1.72 4.62 -11.46
CA GLY A 371 3.00 3.94 -11.23
C GLY A 371 4.06 4.71 -10.42
N VAL A 372 3.77 5.94 -10.00
CA VAL A 372 4.63 6.70 -9.09
C VAL A 372 4.13 6.47 -7.66
N THR A 373 4.85 5.65 -6.92
CA THR A 373 4.58 5.41 -5.50
C THR A 373 4.92 6.69 -4.72
N LEU A 374 3.92 7.56 -4.52
CA LEU A 374 4.03 8.67 -3.59
C LEU A 374 4.17 8.09 -2.18
N ARG A 375 5.29 8.37 -1.52
CA ARG A 375 5.55 7.85 -0.18
C ARG A 375 4.73 8.65 0.83
N VAL A 376 4.19 7.98 1.84
CA VAL A 376 3.58 8.64 3.03
C VAL A 376 4.49 9.76 3.55
N ARG A 377 5.80 9.50 3.58
CA ARG A 377 6.83 10.47 3.96
C ARG A 377 6.75 11.79 3.18
N ASP A 378 6.48 11.75 1.87
CA ASP A 378 6.49 12.93 1.01
C ASP A 378 5.27 13.83 1.31
N LEU A 379 4.10 13.24 1.55
CA LEU A 379 2.89 13.97 1.95
C LEU A 379 2.99 14.50 3.39
N THR A 380 3.56 13.70 4.30
CA THR A 380 3.84 14.12 5.66
C THR A 380 4.85 15.28 5.68
N GLU A 381 5.82 15.29 4.76
CA GLU A 381 6.79 16.39 4.60
C GLU A 381 6.11 17.68 4.15
N ILE A 382 5.16 17.62 3.21
CA ILE A 382 4.37 18.80 2.78
C ILE A 382 3.57 19.35 3.95
N LEU A 383 2.80 18.50 4.63
CA LEU A 383 1.94 18.90 5.74
C LEU A 383 2.76 19.43 6.91
N GLY A 384 3.80 18.70 7.31
CA GLY A 384 4.66 19.09 8.42
C GLY A 384 5.45 20.37 8.17
N THR A 385 5.91 20.59 6.93
CA THR A 385 6.61 21.83 6.56
C THR A 385 5.69 23.03 6.66
N TRP A 386 4.47 22.92 6.12
CA TRP A 386 3.49 24.00 6.23
C TRP A 386 3.17 24.33 7.67
N ASP A 387 2.83 23.34 8.48
CA ASP A 387 2.47 23.55 9.87
C ASP A 387 3.61 24.12 10.72
N LEU A 388 4.85 23.69 10.43
CA LEU A 388 6.05 24.24 11.07
C LEU A 388 6.20 25.73 10.76
N LEU A 389 6.08 26.08 9.47
CA LEU A 389 6.31 27.46 9.01
C LEU A 389 5.16 28.41 9.38
N THR A 390 3.93 27.89 9.48
CA THR A 390 2.75 28.71 9.78
C THR A 390 2.38 28.78 11.25
N ARG A 391 2.96 27.93 12.10
CA ARG A 391 2.66 27.89 13.54
C ARG A 391 2.88 29.22 14.27
N PRO A 392 3.96 29.98 14.00
CA PRO A 392 4.15 31.30 14.60
C PRO A 392 3.25 32.38 13.99
N LEU A 393 2.48 32.04 12.95
CA LEU A 393 1.72 32.97 12.13
C LEU A 393 0.19 32.80 12.26
N ARG A 394 -0.27 32.08 13.30
CA ARG A 394 -1.71 31.81 13.51
C ARG A 394 -2.58 33.06 13.54
N ASP A 395 -1.97 34.22 13.85
CA ASP A 395 -2.64 35.52 13.94
C ASP A 395 -2.39 36.41 12.70
N HIS A 396 -1.70 35.93 11.68
CA HIS A 396 -1.46 36.67 10.44
C HIS A 396 -2.59 36.49 9.43
N ALA A 397 -3.15 37.59 8.95
CA ALA A 397 -4.26 37.59 8.02
C ALA A 397 -3.92 36.98 6.65
N ASP A 398 -2.65 36.98 6.26
CA ASP A 398 -2.19 36.38 5.01
C ASP A 398 -0.82 35.65 5.19
N VAL A 399 -0.92 34.38 5.49
CA VAL A 399 0.24 33.50 5.69
C VAL A 399 1.06 33.35 4.41
N VAL A 400 0.41 33.35 3.25
CA VAL A 400 1.08 33.18 1.94
C VAL A 400 1.97 34.40 1.65
N VAL A 401 1.43 35.61 1.83
CA VAL A 401 2.20 36.86 1.61
C VAL A 401 3.43 36.89 2.52
N TRP A 402 3.26 36.55 3.80
CA TRP A 402 4.37 36.53 4.74
C TRP A 402 5.46 35.51 4.34
N LEU A 403 5.08 34.30 3.90
CA LEU A 403 6.02 33.26 3.47
C LEU A 403 6.79 33.71 2.20
N VAL A 404 6.11 34.35 1.24
CA VAL A 404 6.70 34.89 0.02
C VAL A 404 7.72 35.99 0.33
N GLU A 405 7.34 36.97 1.12
CA GLU A 405 8.22 38.07 1.51
C GLU A 405 9.49 37.60 2.24
N ARG A 406 9.32 36.62 3.12
CA ARG A 406 10.41 36.13 3.95
C ARG A 406 11.32 35.12 3.25
N SER A 407 10.80 34.30 2.38
CA SER A 407 11.56 33.29 1.64
C SER A 407 12.15 33.81 0.34
N GLY A 408 11.54 34.82 -0.25
CA GLY A 408 11.88 35.31 -1.61
C GLY A 408 11.52 34.32 -2.71
N LEU A 409 10.62 33.36 -2.43
CA LEU A 409 10.07 32.46 -3.45
C LEU A 409 8.94 33.13 -4.22
N HIS A 410 8.67 32.64 -5.43
CA HIS A 410 7.56 33.15 -6.24
C HIS A 410 6.21 32.86 -5.59
N ALA A 411 5.31 33.84 -5.55
CA ALA A 411 4.01 33.73 -4.89
C ALA A 411 3.21 32.52 -5.36
N SER A 412 3.20 32.26 -6.68
CA SER A 412 2.47 31.11 -7.25
C SER A 412 2.94 29.75 -6.75
N ALA A 413 4.23 29.59 -6.39
CA ALA A 413 4.74 28.33 -5.85
C ALA A 413 4.24 28.09 -4.41
N VAL A 414 4.18 29.16 -3.60
CA VAL A 414 3.68 29.08 -2.22
C VAL A 414 2.15 28.90 -2.18
N GLU A 415 1.43 29.58 -3.09
CA GLU A 415 -0.01 29.41 -3.28
C GLU A 415 -0.36 27.99 -3.72
N HIS A 416 0.43 27.41 -4.62
CA HIS A 416 0.25 26.03 -5.08
C HIS A 416 0.46 25.02 -3.95
N LEU A 417 1.50 25.23 -3.14
CA LEU A 417 1.72 24.44 -1.92
C LEU A 417 0.52 24.49 -0.96
N ALA A 418 -0.03 25.69 -0.75
CA ALA A 418 -1.21 25.89 0.11
C ALA A 418 -2.45 25.19 -0.47
N ALA A 419 -2.67 25.26 -1.78
CA ALA A 419 -3.78 24.61 -2.47
C ALA A 419 -3.69 23.08 -2.37
N VAL A 420 -2.51 22.50 -2.65
CA VAL A 420 -2.28 21.05 -2.54
C VAL A 420 -2.48 20.57 -1.11
N ARG A 421 -1.95 21.29 -0.11
CA ARG A 421 -2.21 20.99 1.31
C ARG A 421 -3.71 20.97 1.62
N THR A 422 -4.44 21.98 1.14
CA THR A 422 -5.89 22.07 1.38
C THR A 422 -6.63 20.88 0.77
N THR A 423 -6.24 20.46 -0.44
CA THR A 423 -6.82 19.28 -1.10
C THR A 423 -6.54 18.00 -0.33
N ILE A 424 -5.33 17.83 0.20
CA ILE A 424 -4.96 16.66 1.03
C ILE A 424 -5.79 16.61 2.32
N LEU A 425 -5.97 17.76 2.98
CA LEU A 425 -6.69 17.83 4.25
C LEU A 425 -8.22 17.84 4.10
N ARG A 426 -8.74 18.30 2.94
CA ARG A 426 -10.17 18.41 2.66
C ARG A 426 -10.45 17.87 1.26
N PRO A 427 -10.59 16.55 1.11
CA PRO A 427 -10.93 15.92 -0.17
C PRO A 427 -12.24 16.48 -0.73
N GLY A 428 -12.32 16.61 -2.04
CA GLY A 428 -13.51 17.15 -2.72
C GLY A 428 -13.56 18.66 -2.88
N THR A 429 -12.65 19.43 -2.26
CA THR A 429 -12.57 20.90 -2.46
C THR A 429 -11.91 21.27 -3.79
N SER A 430 -11.08 20.41 -4.33
CA SER A 430 -10.45 20.53 -5.67
C SER A 430 -9.99 19.15 -6.15
N PRO A 431 -9.66 18.98 -7.45
CA PRO A 431 -9.10 17.73 -7.97
C PRO A 431 -7.83 17.33 -7.21
N TRP A 432 -7.64 16.03 -7.04
CA TRP A 432 -6.42 15.53 -6.42
C TRP A 432 -5.19 15.90 -7.24
N PRO A 433 -4.09 16.30 -6.59
CA PRO A 433 -2.87 16.67 -7.30
C PRO A 433 -2.29 15.46 -8.04
N THR A 434 -1.79 15.70 -9.24
CA THR A 434 -1.03 14.71 -10.01
C THR A 434 0.32 14.41 -9.35
N PRO A 435 0.95 13.27 -9.63
CA PRO A 435 2.30 12.95 -9.14
C PRO A 435 3.33 14.07 -9.42
N SER A 436 3.27 14.67 -10.62
CA SER A 436 4.16 15.77 -11.00
C SER A 436 3.91 17.05 -10.18
N GLU A 437 2.66 17.36 -9.86
CA GLU A 437 2.32 18.49 -8.98
C GLU A 437 2.82 18.26 -7.56
N VAL A 438 2.70 17.03 -7.05
CA VAL A 438 3.20 16.68 -5.72
C VAL A 438 4.72 16.78 -5.65
N GLU A 439 5.45 16.29 -6.66
CA GLU A 439 6.92 16.46 -6.73
C GLU A 439 7.34 17.94 -6.76
N HIS A 440 6.62 18.75 -7.54
CA HIS A 440 6.88 20.20 -7.61
C HIS A 440 6.64 20.88 -6.25
N VAL A 441 5.55 20.54 -5.59
CA VAL A 441 5.18 21.08 -4.27
C VAL A 441 6.16 20.62 -3.19
N LEU A 442 6.66 19.39 -3.25
CA LEU A 442 7.72 18.90 -2.37
C LEU A 442 9.01 19.67 -2.54
N ALA A 443 9.41 19.96 -3.78
CA ALA A 443 10.59 20.79 -4.04
C ALA A 443 10.43 22.19 -3.42
N THR A 444 9.27 22.81 -3.59
CA THR A 444 8.93 24.11 -2.98
C THR A 444 8.95 24.04 -1.45
N ALA A 445 8.40 22.99 -0.86
CA ALA A 445 8.39 22.81 0.61
C ALA A 445 9.82 22.68 1.15
N ARG A 446 10.69 21.93 0.47
CA ARG A 446 12.10 21.76 0.85
C ARG A 446 12.88 23.08 0.72
N GLU A 447 12.65 23.82 -0.35
CA GLU A 447 13.29 25.11 -0.57
C GLU A 447 12.84 26.15 0.47
N LEU A 448 11.55 26.19 0.82
CA LEU A 448 11.04 27.03 1.91
C LEU A 448 11.72 26.69 3.24
N ARG A 449 11.82 25.40 3.57
CA ARG A 449 12.48 24.94 4.78
C ARG A 449 13.95 25.35 4.81
N GLN A 450 14.67 25.20 3.69
CA GLN A 450 16.05 25.59 3.58
C GLN A 450 16.25 27.11 3.74
N ARG A 451 15.43 27.91 3.07
CA ARG A 451 15.57 29.38 3.12
C ARG A 451 15.13 29.99 4.44
N LEU A 452 14.14 29.41 5.12
CA LEU A 452 13.64 29.92 6.39
C LEU A 452 14.31 29.28 7.62
N GLY A 453 14.77 28.05 7.49
CA GLY A 453 15.47 27.33 8.57
C GLY A 453 16.95 27.67 8.69
N ALA A 454 17.57 28.27 7.67
CA ALA A 454 18.93 28.78 7.68
C ALA A 454 19.08 30.16 8.38
N ARG A 455 18.05 30.61 9.08
CA ARG A 455 18.01 31.84 9.88
C ARG A 455 17.52 31.56 11.30
#